data_c11d7a81232ccbfce7dd533c04dff46f
#
_entry.id   c11d7a81232ccbfce7dd533c04dff46f
#
_cell.length_a   1.000
_cell.length_b   1.000
_cell.length_c   1.000
_cell.angle_alpha   90.00
_cell.angle_beta   90.00
_cell.angle_gamma   90.00
#
_symmetry.space_group_name_H-M   'P 1'
#
loop_
_entity.id
_entity.type
_entity.pdbx_description
1 polymer ?
#
loop_
_entity_poly.entity_id
_entity_poly.type
_entity_poly.pdbx_seq_one_letter_code
_entity_poly.pdbx_strand_id
1 'polypeptide(L)'
;MDLRMLSVEEKIRSLCAEPGRRDDIYLTALNGHLRAGGQRTRAHISLSCSTALNLRGTDSIALAASVELLHNASLVQDDLQDRARMRRGASTVWSEHGTDCAIGLTDLMIAAAFRALAEISEPGAMPGLIEHLYRAISVTLRGQTDDLSEKAASLEGALSVARRKSGPLFALALELPLYLGGRHEFVGQAFEAAESFGLGYQIYDDIVDVDEDRVAKSRSNIVLALEISLPPEEALASARLLARQQLKASASMARELPAGCGQALADLASRIGNRLNVLFDE
;
A
#
# COMPACT_ATOMS: atom_id res chain seq x y z
N MET A 1 14.63 -3.44 -14.80
CA MET A 1 13.37 -3.91 -14.16
C MET A 1 13.42 -5.42 -14.11
N ASP A 2 13.14 -6.05 -12.97
CA ASP A 2 13.12 -7.52 -12.82
C ASP A 2 12.07 -8.11 -13.77
N LEU A 3 12.39 -9.21 -14.47
CA LEU A 3 11.49 -9.90 -15.40
C LEU A 3 10.16 -10.32 -14.73
N ARG A 4 10.21 -10.69 -13.45
CA ARG A 4 9.01 -11.05 -12.69
C ARG A 4 8.09 -9.85 -12.46
N MET A 5 8.65 -8.65 -12.26
CA MET A 5 7.86 -7.43 -12.12
C MET A 5 7.18 -7.06 -13.45
N LEU A 6 7.84 -7.27 -14.60
CA LEU A 6 7.20 -7.14 -15.92
C LEU A 6 6.00 -8.09 -16.05
N SER A 7 6.17 -9.35 -15.62
CA SER A 7 5.07 -10.33 -15.64
C SER A 7 3.91 -9.94 -14.73
N VAL A 8 4.17 -9.30 -13.56
CA VAL A 8 3.11 -8.77 -12.69
C VAL A 8 2.35 -7.64 -13.39
N GLU A 9 3.04 -6.68 -14.02
CA GLU A 9 2.38 -5.59 -14.74
C GLU A 9 1.57 -6.09 -15.95
N GLU A 10 2.10 -7.07 -16.68
CA GLU A 10 1.38 -7.72 -17.78
C GLU A 10 0.14 -8.45 -17.27
N LYS A 11 0.26 -9.16 -16.14
CA LYS A 11 -0.87 -9.82 -15.47
C LYS A 11 -1.95 -8.80 -15.08
N ILE A 12 -1.59 -7.68 -14.47
CA ILE A 12 -2.52 -6.59 -14.11
C ILE A 12 -3.29 -6.12 -15.35
N ARG A 13 -2.59 -5.84 -16.45
CA ARG A 13 -3.24 -5.41 -17.71
C ARG A 13 -4.18 -6.47 -18.26
N SER A 14 -3.77 -7.73 -18.27
CA SER A 14 -4.58 -8.84 -18.78
C SER A 14 -5.83 -9.11 -17.96
N LEU A 15 -5.75 -8.93 -16.63
CA LEU A 15 -6.89 -9.09 -15.72
C LEU A 15 -7.95 -7.99 -15.89
N CYS A 16 -7.53 -6.77 -16.23
CA CYS A 16 -8.42 -5.63 -16.43
C CYS A 16 -8.92 -5.50 -17.87
N ALA A 17 -8.30 -6.18 -18.84
CA ALA A 17 -8.69 -6.10 -20.24
C ALA A 17 -9.98 -6.88 -20.53
N GLU A 18 -10.84 -6.30 -21.38
CA GLU A 18 -11.99 -7.00 -21.96
C GLU A 18 -11.58 -7.66 -23.28
N PRO A 19 -11.65 -9.01 -23.38
CA PRO A 19 -11.25 -9.71 -24.58
C PRO A 19 -12.02 -9.24 -25.82
N GLY A 20 -11.28 -8.87 -26.87
CA GLY A 20 -11.86 -8.44 -28.15
C GLY A 20 -12.32 -6.99 -28.24
N ARG A 21 -12.29 -6.22 -27.15
CA ARG A 21 -12.61 -4.80 -27.14
C ARG A 21 -11.40 -3.96 -27.56
N ARG A 22 -11.51 -3.21 -28.66
CA ARG A 22 -10.43 -2.37 -29.18
C ARG A 22 -10.33 -1.02 -28.49
N ASP A 23 -11.48 -0.43 -28.13
CA ASP A 23 -11.58 0.91 -27.50
C ASP A 23 -11.97 0.74 -26.02
N ASP A 24 -11.03 0.26 -25.22
CA ASP A 24 -11.22 0.06 -23.78
C ASP A 24 -10.69 1.28 -23.02
N ILE A 25 -11.61 2.12 -22.55
CA ILE A 25 -11.29 3.32 -21.79
C ILE A 25 -10.60 2.97 -20.46
N TYR A 26 -11.01 1.88 -19.81
CA TYR A 26 -10.41 1.45 -18.55
C TYR A 26 -8.98 0.96 -18.74
N LEU A 27 -8.72 0.20 -19.81
CA LEU A 27 -7.34 -0.22 -20.12
C LEU A 27 -6.46 0.96 -20.51
N THR A 28 -7.00 1.96 -21.21
CA THR A 28 -6.30 3.19 -21.55
C THR A 28 -5.94 3.98 -20.31
N ALA A 29 -6.91 4.21 -19.40
CA ALA A 29 -6.72 4.91 -18.14
C ALA A 29 -5.76 4.18 -17.20
N LEU A 30 -5.89 2.84 -17.06
CA LEU A 30 -4.96 2.00 -16.32
C LEU A 30 -3.53 2.12 -16.83
N ASN A 31 -3.34 2.05 -18.14
CA ASN A 31 -2.01 2.19 -18.75
C ASN A 31 -1.40 3.56 -18.51
N GLY A 32 -2.19 4.64 -18.55
CA GLY A 32 -1.79 6.00 -18.18
C GLY A 32 -1.31 6.05 -16.73
N HIS A 33 -2.15 5.57 -15.81
CA HIS A 33 -1.86 5.51 -14.38
C HIS A 33 -0.59 4.70 -14.06
N LEU A 34 -0.44 3.51 -14.64
CA LEU A 34 0.74 2.67 -14.42
C LEU A 34 2.02 3.30 -14.99
N ARG A 35 1.95 4.01 -16.13
CA ARG A 35 3.09 4.73 -16.74
C ARG A 35 3.54 5.94 -15.93
N ALA A 36 2.68 6.56 -15.13
CA ALA A 36 3.06 7.62 -14.20
C ALA A 36 4.10 7.15 -13.16
N GLY A 37 4.40 5.86 -13.13
CA GLY A 37 5.48 5.28 -12.33
C GLY A 37 5.00 4.79 -10.97
N GLY A 38 5.99 4.50 -10.12
CA GLY A 38 5.80 3.93 -8.79
C GLY A 38 6.80 2.81 -8.55
N GLN A 39 7.14 2.61 -7.28
CA GLN A 39 8.18 1.63 -6.90
C GLN A 39 7.68 0.18 -6.90
N ARG A 40 6.38 -0.07 -7.12
CA ARG A 40 5.75 -1.41 -7.05
C ARG A 40 6.13 -2.16 -5.78
N THR A 41 6.24 -1.44 -4.68
CA THR A 41 6.82 -1.94 -3.42
C THR A 41 6.05 -3.14 -2.87
N ARG A 42 4.73 -3.10 -2.93
CA ARG A 42 3.88 -4.17 -2.41
C ARG A 42 4.01 -5.45 -3.25
N ALA A 43 4.01 -5.32 -4.56
CA ALA A 43 4.28 -6.43 -5.47
C ALA A 43 5.67 -7.02 -5.24
N HIS A 44 6.69 -6.17 -5.02
CA HIS A 44 8.05 -6.63 -4.73
C HIS A 44 8.13 -7.42 -3.41
N ILE A 45 7.49 -6.95 -2.34
CA ILE A 45 7.41 -7.66 -1.06
C ILE A 45 6.72 -9.01 -1.25
N SER A 46 5.58 -9.05 -1.96
CA SER A 46 4.83 -10.28 -2.22
C SER A 46 5.63 -11.30 -3.03
N LEU A 47 6.31 -10.86 -4.10
CA LEU A 47 7.19 -11.72 -4.89
C LEU A 47 8.37 -12.26 -4.09
N SER A 48 9.00 -11.42 -3.26
CA SER A 48 10.12 -11.81 -2.40
C SER A 48 9.67 -12.85 -1.36
N CYS A 49 8.57 -12.60 -0.68
CA CYS A 49 7.96 -13.52 0.28
C CYS A 49 7.60 -14.86 -0.39
N SER A 50 6.92 -14.83 -1.53
CA SER A 50 6.54 -16.02 -2.30
C SER A 50 7.76 -16.85 -2.72
N THR A 51 8.84 -16.17 -3.13
CA THR A 51 10.10 -16.84 -3.53
C THR A 51 10.76 -17.53 -2.35
N ALA A 52 10.82 -16.85 -1.20
CA ALA A 52 11.40 -17.41 0.04
C ALA A 52 10.63 -18.65 0.54
N LEU A 53 9.33 -18.68 0.30
CA LEU A 53 8.44 -19.81 0.63
C LEU A 53 8.39 -20.88 -0.47
N ASN A 54 9.16 -20.74 -1.57
CA ASN A 54 9.18 -21.67 -2.70
C ASN A 54 7.80 -21.87 -3.36
N LEU A 55 6.97 -20.82 -3.42
CA LEU A 55 5.69 -20.88 -4.11
C LEU A 55 5.88 -20.98 -5.63
N ARG A 56 4.91 -21.54 -6.35
CA ARG A 56 4.92 -21.60 -7.82
C ARG A 56 5.02 -20.19 -8.41
N GLY A 57 5.78 -20.04 -9.49
CA GLY A 57 5.97 -18.73 -10.11
C GLY A 57 4.69 -18.08 -10.61
N THR A 58 3.74 -18.88 -11.12
CA THR A 58 2.39 -18.42 -11.55
C THR A 58 1.59 -17.89 -10.36
N ASP A 59 1.58 -18.60 -9.24
CA ASP A 59 0.89 -18.21 -8.03
C ASP A 59 1.50 -16.95 -7.43
N SER A 60 2.84 -16.88 -7.40
CA SER A 60 3.59 -15.69 -6.94
C SER A 60 3.21 -14.42 -7.73
N ILE A 61 3.09 -14.53 -9.06
CA ILE A 61 2.68 -13.43 -9.94
C ILE A 61 1.23 -13.05 -9.68
N ALA A 62 0.33 -14.04 -9.52
CA ALA A 62 -1.09 -13.80 -9.25
C ALA A 62 -1.30 -13.08 -7.91
N LEU A 63 -0.62 -13.52 -6.83
CA LEU A 63 -0.67 -12.87 -5.52
C LEU A 63 -0.13 -11.43 -5.59
N ALA A 64 1.02 -11.22 -6.21
CA ALA A 64 1.61 -9.90 -6.35
C ALA A 64 0.74 -8.95 -7.19
N ALA A 65 0.13 -9.46 -8.27
CA ALA A 65 -0.79 -8.69 -9.10
C ALA A 65 -2.07 -8.31 -8.31
N SER A 66 -2.62 -9.23 -7.51
CA SER A 66 -3.79 -8.98 -6.67
C SER A 66 -3.52 -7.82 -5.68
N VAL A 67 -2.41 -7.86 -4.97
CA VAL A 67 -2.03 -6.82 -4.01
C VAL A 67 -1.77 -5.47 -4.70
N GLU A 68 -1.08 -5.48 -5.82
CA GLU A 68 -0.75 -4.25 -6.56
C GLU A 68 -1.99 -3.63 -7.21
N LEU A 69 -2.96 -4.45 -7.67
CA LEU A 69 -4.26 -3.98 -8.14
C LEU A 69 -5.02 -3.21 -7.07
N LEU A 70 -5.11 -3.76 -5.85
CA LEU A 70 -5.77 -3.08 -4.72
C LEU A 70 -5.07 -1.77 -4.35
N HIS A 71 -3.73 -1.75 -4.38
CA HIS A 71 -2.99 -0.53 -4.14
C HIS A 71 -3.26 0.53 -5.22
N ASN A 72 -3.24 0.15 -6.50
CA ASN A 72 -3.53 1.11 -7.57
C ASN A 72 -5.00 1.57 -7.53
N ALA A 73 -5.94 0.70 -7.14
CA ALA A 73 -7.33 1.07 -6.91
C ALA A 73 -7.45 2.15 -5.82
N SER A 74 -6.75 1.97 -4.68
CA SER A 74 -6.75 2.98 -3.62
C SER A 74 -6.18 4.31 -4.08
N LEU A 75 -5.09 4.31 -4.87
CA LEU A 75 -4.50 5.55 -5.40
C LEU A 75 -5.45 6.30 -6.35
N VAL A 76 -6.15 5.60 -7.25
CA VAL A 76 -7.12 6.22 -8.16
C VAL A 76 -8.31 6.80 -7.38
N GLN A 77 -8.75 6.10 -6.34
CA GLN A 77 -9.82 6.56 -5.46
C GLN A 77 -9.41 7.78 -4.63
N ASP A 78 -8.22 7.77 -4.04
CA ASP A 78 -7.66 8.88 -3.27
C ASP A 78 -7.55 10.14 -4.16
N ASP A 79 -6.97 10.01 -5.36
CA ASP A 79 -6.86 11.13 -6.32
C ASP A 79 -8.22 11.79 -6.62
N LEU A 80 -9.28 10.97 -6.76
CA LEU A 80 -10.62 11.47 -7.00
C LEU A 80 -11.20 12.17 -5.77
N GLN A 81 -11.03 11.61 -4.58
CA GLN A 81 -11.58 12.13 -3.33
C GLN A 81 -10.89 13.44 -2.92
N ASP A 82 -9.56 13.50 -3.08
CA ASP A 82 -8.73 14.66 -2.77
C ASP A 82 -8.76 15.73 -3.87
N ARG A 83 -9.44 15.44 -5.02
CA ARG A 83 -9.43 16.30 -6.21
C ARG A 83 -8.03 16.59 -6.74
N ALA A 84 -7.08 15.69 -6.51
CA ALA A 84 -5.71 15.81 -6.98
C ALA A 84 -5.65 15.66 -8.51
N ARG A 85 -5.26 16.72 -9.22
CA ARG A 85 -5.23 16.70 -10.69
C ARG A 85 -3.99 16.03 -11.26
N MET A 86 -2.91 15.99 -10.47
CA MET A 86 -1.62 15.45 -10.87
C MET A 86 -1.11 14.45 -9.85
N ARG A 87 -0.45 13.39 -10.31
CA ARG A 87 0.27 12.42 -9.50
C ARG A 87 1.60 12.09 -10.19
N ARG A 88 2.71 12.29 -9.50
CA ARG A 88 4.07 12.02 -10.04
C ARG A 88 4.33 12.67 -11.39
N GLY A 89 3.84 13.89 -11.58
CA GLY A 89 4.03 14.65 -12.82
C GLY A 89 3.13 14.26 -13.99
N ALA A 90 2.17 13.34 -13.80
CA ALA A 90 1.18 12.96 -14.80
C ALA A 90 -0.24 13.31 -14.33
N SER A 91 -1.18 13.48 -15.27
CA SER A 91 -2.60 13.68 -14.97
C SER A 91 -3.17 12.45 -14.25
N THR A 92 -4.02 12.69 -13.25
CA THR A 92 -4.75 11.62 -12.57
C THR A 92 -5.89 11.07 -13.43
N VAL A 93 -6.36 9.85 -13.17
CA VAL A 93 -7.41 9.22 -13.98
C VAL A 93 -8.67 10.08 -14.04
N TRP A 94 -9.15 10.60 -12.89
CA TRP A 94 -10.34 11.44 -12.89
C TRP A 94 -10.14 12.78 -13.61
N SER A 95 -8.94 13.34 -13.59
CA SER A 95 -8.62 14.59 -14.25
C SER A 95 -8.57 14.45 -15.77
N GLU A 96 -8.12 13.31 -16.29
CA GLU A 96 -7.95 13.05 -17.73
C GLU A 96 -9.19 12.36 -18.35
N HIS A 97 -9.81 11.40 -17.62
CA HIS A 97 -10.87 10.56 -18.16
C HIS A 97 -12.24 10.79 -17.49
N GLY A 98 -12.31 11.66 -16.48
CA GLY A 98 -13.54 11.99 -15.76
C GLY A 98 -13.79 11.10 -14.53
N THR A 99 -14.72 11.57 -13.69
CA THR A 99 -15.10 10.92 -12.42
C THR A 99 -15.64 9.50 -12.64
N ASP A 100 -16.52 9.31 -13.63
CA ASP A 100 -17.16 8.02 -13.89
C ASP A 100 -16.15 6.96 -14.31
N CYS A 101 -15.13 7.35 -15.09
CA CYS A 101 -14.03 6.45 -15.45
C CYS A 101 -13.18 6.08 -14.24
N ALA A 102 -12.88 7.03 -13.35
CA ALA A 102 -12.11 6.77 -12.14
C ALA A 102 -12.83 5.80 -11.19
N ILE A 103 -14.15 5.98 -10.99
CA ILE A 103 -14.97 5.07 -10.19
C ILE A 103 -14.98 3.67 -10.82
N GLY A 104 -15.33 3.57 -12.11
CA GLY A 104 -15.41 2.28 -12.78
C GLY A 104 -14.07 1.55 -12.87
N LEU A 105 -12.95 2.27 -13.05
CA LEU A 105 -11.61 1.66 -13.03
C LEU A 105 -11.24 1.16 -11.62
N THR A 106 -11.59 1.89 -10.56
CA THR A 106 -11.39 1.44 -9.19
C THR A 106 -12.11 0.14 -8.93
N ASP A 107 -13.40 0.06 -9.28
CA ASP A 107 -14.23 -1.14 -9.11
C ASP A 107 -13.67 -2.32 -9.93
N LEU A 108 -13.25 -2.05 -11.18
CA LEU A 108 -12.65 -3.06 -12.06
C LEU A 108 -11.35 -3.61 -11.47
N MET A 109 -10.47 -2.75 -10.93
CA MET A 109 -9.21 -3.20 -10.30
C MET A 109 -9.46 -4.02 -9.05
N ILE A 110 -10.45 -3.66 -8.22
CA ILE A 110 -10.85 -4.47 -7.06
C ILE A 110 -11.36 -5.84 -7.51
N ALA A 111 -12.26 -5.89 -8.49
CA ALA A 111 -12.76 -7.15 -9.04
C ALA A 111 -11.64 -8.00 -9.66
N ALA A 112 -10.70 -7.37 -10.38
CA ALA A 112 -9.54 -8.02 -10.97
C ALA A 112 -8.58 -8.60 -9.91
N ALA A 113 -8.47 -7.98 -8.73
CA ALA A 113 -7.69 -8.51 -7.62
C ALA A 113 -8.24 -9.86 -7.12
N PHE A 114 -9.56 -10.01 -7.01
CA PHE A 114 -10.20 -11.30 -6.71
C PHE A 114 -10.05 -12.30 -7.86
N ARG A 115 -10.16 -11.83 -9.11
CA ARG A 115 -9.95 -12.67 -10.30
C ARG A 115 -8.52 -13.25 -10.35
N ALA A 116 -7.52 -12.49 -9.92
CA ALA A 116 -6.14 -12.96 -9.83
C ALA A 116 -6.03 -14.20 -8.91
N LEU A 117 -6.75 -14.22 -7.78
CA LEU A 117 -6.75 -15.36 -6.87
C LEU A 117 -7.36 -16.61 -7.50
N ALA A 118 -8.34 -16.48 -8.39
CA ALA A 118 -8.95 -17.63 -9.07
C ALA A 118 -7.96 -18.41 -9.96
N GLU A 119 -6.78 -17.85 -10.23
CA GLU A 119 -5.69 -18.52 -10.98
C GLU A 119 -4.73 -19.30 -10.08
N ILE A 120 -4.89 -19.25 -8.76
CA ILE A 120 -4.06 -19.96 -7.78
C ILE A 120 -4.23 -21.47 -7.94
N SER A 121 -3.10 -22.18 -7.96
CA SER A 121 -3.05 -23.61 -8.22
C SER A 121 -3.59 -24.50 -7.08
N GLU A 122 -3.83 -23.94 -5.89
CA GLU A 122 -4.33 -24.59 -4.70
C GLU A 122 -5.77 -24.13 -4.36
N PRO A 123 -6.81 -24.79 -4.89
CA PRO A 123 -8.19 -24.35 -4.69
C PRO A 123 -8.64 -24.34 -3.22
N GLY A 124 -8.02 -25.18 -2.38
CA GLY A 124 -8.31 -25.25 -0.94
C GLY A 124 -7.93 -23.99 -0.17
N ALA A 125 -6.99 -23.20 -0.67
CA ALA A 125 -6.57 -21.94 -0.06
C ALA A 125 -7.52 -20.77 -0.37
N MET A 126 -8.38 -20.90 -1.38
CA MET A 126 -9.23 -19.81 -1.90
C MET A 126 -10.07 -19.10 -0.84
N PRO A 127 -10.81 -19.80 0.04
CA PRO A 127 -11.64 -19.11 1.03
C PRO A 127 -10.83 -18.18 1.95
N GLY A 128 -9.66 -18.63 2.40
CA GLY A 128 -8.81 -17.82 3.26
C GLY A 128 -8.15 -16.65 2.53
N LEU A 129 -7.69 -16.84 1.28
CA LEU A 129 -7.14 -15.77 0.46
C LEU A 129 -8.20 -14.67 0.21
N ILE A 130 -9.44 -15.05 -0.07
CA ILE A 130 -10.56 -14.12 -0.22
C ILE A 130 -10.81 -13.34 1.07
N GLU A 131 -10.81 -14.02 2.22
CA GLU A 131 -11.02 -13.38 3.53
C GLU A 131 -9.92 -12.35 3.83
N HIS A 132 -8.64 -12.66 3.54
CA HIS A 132 -7.54 -11.70 3.70
C HIS A 132 -7.73 -10.48 2.80
N LEU A 133 -8.09 -10.67 1.52
CA LEU A 133 -8.39 -9.56 0.61
C LEU A 133 -9.54 -8.69 1.14
N TYR A 134 -10.67 -9.31 1.49
CA TYR A 134 -11.83 -8.62 2.01
C TYR A 134 -11.48 -7.79 3.25
N ARG A 135 -10.76 -8.37 4.20
CA ARG A 135 -10.35 -7.68 5.42
C ARG A 135 -9.48 -6.47 5.11
N ALA A 136 -8.46 -6.62 4.25
CA ALA A 136 -7.57 -5.54 3.86
C ALA A 136 -8.34 -4.39 3.19
N ILE A 137 -9.21 -4.70 2.21
CA ILE A 137 -10.07 -3.72 1.54
C ILE A 137 -10.96 -3.01 2.54
N SER A 138 -11.69 -3.77 3.38
CA SER A 138 -12.64 -3.22 4.35
C SER A 138 -11.98 -2.27 5.35
N VAL A 139 -10.79 -2.61 5.85
CA VAL A 139 -10.05 -1.75 6.80
C VAL A 139 -9.52 -0.51 6.10
N THR A 140 -8.94 -0.65 4.89
CA THR A 140 -8.41 0.48 4.12
C THR A 140 -9.50 1.49 3.76
N LEU A 141 -10.66 1.03 3.27
CA LEU A 141 -11.78 1.90 2.92
C LEU A 141 -12.32 2.68 4.13
N ARG A 142 -12.42 2.03 5.29
CA ARG A 142 -12.82 2.72 6.54
C ARG A 142 -11.76 3.70 7.01
N GLY A 143 -10.46 3.35 6.88
CA GLY A 143 -9.36 4.28 7.16
C GLY A 143 -9.44 5.53 6.29
N GLN A 144 -9.74 5.38 5.01
CA GLN A 144 -9.93 6.50 4.09
C GLN A 144 -11.17 7.35 4.45
N THR A 145 -12.27 6.73 4.89
CA THR A 145 -13.45 7.47 5.37
C THR A 145 -13.14 8.25 6.64
N ASP A 146 -12.37 7.66 7.56
CA ASP A 146 -11.96 8.33 8.80
C ASP A 146 -11.00 9.50 8.52
N ASP A 147 -10.14 9.41 7.51
CA ASP A 147 -9.24 10.47 7.03
C ASP A 147 -10.01 11.75 6.63
N LEU A 148 -11.14 11.57 5.96
CA LEU A 148 -12.01 12.67 5.56
C LEU A 148 -12.86 13.25 6.71
N SER A 149 -12.78 12.66 7.91
CA SER A 149 -13.57 13.08 9.07
C SER A 149 -12.84 14.08 9.98
N GLU A 150 -13.59 14.83 10.80
CA GLU A 150 -13.01 15.73 11.80
C GLU A 150 -12.21 15.01 12.90
N LYS A 151 -12.45 13.69 13.09
CA LYS A 151 -11.73 12.88 14.07
C LYS A 151 -10.24 12.72 13.71
N ALA A 152 -9.89 12.80 12.43
CA ALA A 152 -8.50 12.74 11.96
C ALA A 152 -7.63 13.90 12.49
N ALA A 153 -8.23 15.03 12.90
CA ALA A 153 -7.49 16.19 13.37
C ALA A 153 -6.82 16.04 14.76
N SER A 154 -7.15 14.98 15.52
CA SER A 154 -6.43 14.68 16.77
C SER A 154 -5.24 13.75 16.50
N LEU A 155 -4.23 13.79 17.38
CA LEU A 155 -3.08 12.87 17.27
C LEU A 155 -3.51 11.38 17.25
N GLU A 156 -4.44 11.00 18.13
CA GLU A 156 -4.97 9.63 18.17
C GLU A 156 -5.70 9.29 16.86
N GLY A 157 -6.49 10.23 16.34
CA GLY A 157 -7.18 10.08 15.06
C GLY A 157 -6.23 9.94 13.89
N ALA A 158 -5.22 10.82 13.78
CA ALA A 158 -4.21 10.78 12.73
C ALA A 158 -3.42 9.46 12.76
N LEU A 159 -3.00 8.99 13.94
CA LEU A 159 -2.33 7.70 14.11
C LEU A 159 -3.24 6.52 13.70
N SER A 160 -4.53 6.57 14.06
CA SER A 160 -5.51 5.55 13.67
C SER A 160 -5.70 5.50 12.17
N VAL A 161 -5.85 6.66 11.52
CA VAL A 161 -5.95 6.78 10.05
C VAL A 161 -4.72 6.23 9.38
N ALA A 162 -3.50 6.62 9.80
CA ALA A 162 -2.25 6.16 9.23
C ALA A 162 -2.12 4.63 9.26
N ARG A 163 -2.47 3.99 10.38
CA ARG A 163 -2.46 2.52 10.50
C ARG A 163 -3.44 1.85 9.55
N ARG A 164 -4.68 2.36 9.49
CA ARG A 164 -5.77 1.72 8.74
C ARG A 164 -5.69 1.98 7.23
N LYS A 165 -5.12 3.12 6.82
CA LYS A 165 -4.97 3.49 5.41
C LYS A 165 -3.81 2.76 4.75
N SER A 166 -2.65 2.70 5.39
CA SER A 166 -1.41 2.19 4.79
C SER A 166 -1.09 0.73 5.17
N GLY A 167 -1.29 0.35 6.43
CA GLY A 167 -0.90 -0.95 6.98
C GLY A 167 -1.49 -2.17 6.24
N PRO A 168 -2.81 -2.25 6.01
CA PRO A 168 -3.47 -3.46 5.52
C PRO A 168 -2.96 -3.94 4.16
N LEU A 169 -2.67 -3.03 3.23
CA LEU A 169 -2.17 -3.42 1.90
C LEU A 169 -0.69 -3.83 1.91
N PHE A 170 0.10 -3.37 2.89
CA PHE A 170 1.44 -3.92 3.12
C PHE A 170 1.37 -5.29 3.79
N ALA A 171 0.46 -5.47 4.76
CA ALA A 171 0.22 -6.74 5.41
C ALA A 171 -0.18 -7.81 4.40
N LEU A 172 -1.11 -7.49 3.50
CA LEU A 172 -1.60 -8.39 2.47
C LEU A 172 -0.46 -8.93 1.58
N ALA A 173 0.59 -8.14 1.33
CA ALA A 173 1.75 -8.56 0.54
C ALA A 173 2.58 -9.69 1.21
N LEU A 174 2.46 -9.86 2.52
CA LEU A 174 3.07 -10.96 3.27
C LEU A 174 2.04 -12.05 3.62
N GLU A 175 0.83 -11.66 4.01
CA GLU A 175 -0.22 -12.56 4.46
C GLU A 175 -0.62 -13.59 3.38
N LEU A 176 -0.83 -13.12 2.14
CA LEU A 176 -1.25 -14.02 1.06
C LEU A 176 -0.20 -15.10 0.76
N PRO A 177 1.10 -14.77 0.57
CA PRO A 177 2.13 -15.79 0.39
C PRO A 177 2.28 -16.73 1.60
N LEU A 178 2.24 -16.21 2.83
CA LEU A 178 2.32 -17.02 4.05
C LEU A 178 1.14 -17.96 4.14
N TYR A 179 -0.07 -17.49 3.86
CA TYR A 179 -1.27 -18.30 3.88
C TYR A 179 -1.19 -19.41 2.82
N LEU A 180 -0.86 -19.08 1.57
CA LEU A 180 -0.74 -20.06 0.49
C LEU A 180 0.40 -21.06 0.75
N GLY A 181 1.47 -20.63 1.40
CA GLY A 181 2.62 -21.45 1.79
C GLY A 181 2.39 -22.32 3.02
N GLY A 182 1.17 -22.32 3.58
CA GLY A 182 0.81 -23.13 4.77
C GLY A 182 1.47 -22.65 6.07
N ARG A 183 1.86 -21.35 6.12
CA ARG A 183 2.49 -20.73 7.31
C ARG A 183 1.50 -19.83 8.05
N HIS A 184 0.32 -20.36 8.31
CA HIS A 184 -0.80 -19.62 8.92
C HIS A 184 -0.45 -19.00 10.28
N GLU A 185 0.40 -19.68 11.05
CA GLU A 185 0.85 -19.27 12.38
C GLU A 185 1.63 -17.95 12.37
N PHE A 186 2.22 -17.55 11.24
CA PHE A 186 2.98 -16.30 11.09
C PHE A 186 2.18 -15.13 10.51
N VAL A 187 0.93 -15.34 10.10
CA VAL A 187 0.10 -14.29 9.48
C VAL A 187 -0.13 -13.12 10.43
N GLY A 188 -0.37 -13.39 11.72
CA GLY A 188 -0.54 -12.35 12.73
C GLY A 188 0.72 -11.48 12.89
N GLN A 189 1.90 -12.10 12.99
CA GLN A 189 3.18 -11.39 13.09
C GLN A 189 3.48 -10.59 11.83
N ALA A 190 3.16 -11.12 10.65
CA ALA A 190 3.31 -10.40 9.38
C ALA A 190 2.42 -9.16 9.32
N PHE A 191 1.19 -9.27 9.83
CA PHE A 191 0.27 -8.13 9.96
C PHE A 191 0.86 -7.05 10.87
N GLU A 192 1.32 -7.40 12.08
CA GLU A 192 1.92 -6.45 13.04
C GLU A 192 3.17 -5.77 12.46
N ALA A 193 4.04 -6.52 11.79
CA ALA A 193 5.22 -5.98 11.12
C ALA A 193 4.85 -4.96 10.04
N ALA A 194 3.85 -5.28 9.22
CA ALA A 194 3.40 -4.43 8.12
C ALA A 194 2.60 -3.21 8.60
N GLU A 195 1.80 -3.35 9.67
CA GLU A 195 1.09 -2.22 10.29
C GLU A 195 2.08 -1.21 10.87
N SER A 196 3.11 -1.69 11.60
CA SER A 196 4.19 -0.84 12.11
C SER A 196 4.96 -0.16 10.97
N PHE A 197 5.20 -0.88 9.85
CA PHE A 197 5.80 -0.28 8.66
C PHE A 197 4.91 0.82 8.08
N GLY A 198 3.63 0.53 7.86
CA GLY A 198 2.67 1.47 7.28
C GLY A 198 2.57 2.75 8.11
N LEU A 199 2.51 2.63 9.44
CA LEU A 199 2.51 3.78 10.34
C LEU A 199 3.82 4.58 10.26
N GLY A 200 4.96 3.91 10.35
CA GLY A 200 6.26 4.60 10.29
C GLY A 200 6.52 5.27 8.94
N TYR A 201 6.04 4.63 7.84
CA TYR A 201 6.12 5.18 6.49
C TYR A 201 5.22 6.42 6.35
N GLN A 202 3.98 6.36 6.84
CA GLN A 202 3.07 7.51 6.80
C GLN A 202 3.63 8.69 7.59
N ILE A 203 4.16 8.46 8.80
CA ILE A 203 4.79 9.54 9.58
C ILE A 203 5.99 10.13 8.81
N TYR A 204 6.76 9.30 8.10
CA TYR A 204 7.85 9.78 7.25
C TYR A 204 7.34 10.69 6.13
N ASP A 205 6.28 10.29 5.42
CA ASP A 205 5.66 11.09 4.37
C ASP A 205 5.11 12.40 4.98
N ASP A 206 4.41 12.36 6.12
CA ASP A 206 3.89 13.53 6.84
C ASP A 206 4.99 14.53 7.26
N ILE A 207 6.20 14.04 7.59
CA ILE A 207 7.36 14.87 7.90
C ILE A 207 7.88 15.57 6.63
N VAL A 208 7.96 14.83 5.52
CA VAL A 208 8.48 15.35 4.24
C VAL A 208 7.53 16.39 3.66
N ASP A 209 6.23 16.16 3.76
CA ASP A 209 5.19 16.96 3.12
C ASP A 209 4.55 17.99 4.08
N VAL A 210 5.11 18.21 5.29
CA VAL A 210 4.49 19.02 6.36
C VAL A 210 4.12 20.44 5.91
N ASP A 211 4.95 21.09 5.10
CA ASP A 211 4.69 22.45 4.63
C ASP A 211 3.59 22.49 3.57
N GLU A 212 3.57 21.50 2.66
CA GLU A 212 2.51 21.35 1.65
C GLU A 212 1.18 21.03 2.34
N ASP A 213 1.18 20.11 3.30
CA ASP A 213 0.02 19.72 4.08
C ASP A 213 -0.53 20.85 4.95
N ARG A 214 0.36 21.71 5.47
CA ARG A 214 -0.04 22.91 6.21
C ARG A 214 -0.81 23.89 5.32
N VAL A 215 -0.34 24.11 4.09
CA VAL A 215 -1.01 24.96 3.10
C VAL A 215 -2.34 24.34 2.67
N ALA A 216 -2.36 23.02 2.45
CA ALA A 216 -3.55 22.26 2.07
C ALA A 216 -4.56 22.10 3.22
N LYS A 217 -4.17 22.43 4.47
CA LYS A 217 -4.96 22.21 5.69
C LYS A 217 -5.32 20.74 5.89
N SER A 218 -4.35 19.85 5.64
CA SER A 218 -4.49 18.42 5.89
C SER A 218 -4.86 18.19 7.36
N ARG A 219 -5.82 17.29 7.58
CA ARG A 219 -6.34 16.99 8.94
C ARG A 219 -5.64 15.81 9.60
N SER A 220 -5.04 14.93 8.81
CA SER A 220 -4.45 13.67 9.28
C SER A 220 -2.92 13.68 9.34
N ASN A 221 -2.26 14.79 9.02
CA ASN A 221 -0.82 14.90 9.18
C ASN A 221 -0.42 14.87 10.66
N ILE A 222 0.39 13.88 11.04
CA ILE A 222 0.77 13.60 12.43
C ILE A 222 1.64 14.71 13.00
N VAL A 223 2.50 15.38 12.19
CA VAL A 223 3.30 16.52 12.67
C VAL A 223 2.37 17.68 13.04
N LEU A 224 1.42 18.03 12.18
CA LEU A 224 0.46 19.08 12.43
C LEU A 224 -0.44 18.77 13.64
N ALA A 225 -0.81 17.51 13.83
CA ALA A 225 -1.56 17.08 15.02
C ALA A 225 -0.74 17.22 16.32
N LEU A 226 0.57 16.99 16.29
CA LEU A 226 1.48 17.20 17.40
C LEU A 226 1.66 18.69 17.72
N GLU A 227 1.67 19.58 16.72
CA GLU A 227 1.79 21.03 16.89
C GLU A 227 0.61 21.66 17.66
N ILE A 228 -0.51 20.97 17.79
CA ILE A 228 -1.62 21.43 18.64
C ILE A 228 -1.18 21.58 20.11
N SER A 229 -0.22 20.75 20.56
CA SER A 229 0.23 20.70 21.95
C SER A 229 1.72 20.95 22.17
N LEU A 230 2.52 20.96 21.11
CA LEU A 230 3.97 21.12 21.13
C LEU A 230 4.42 22.26 20.22
N PRO A 231 5.54 22.95 20.54
CA PRO A 231 6.21 23.80 19.58
C PRO A 231 6.61 23.04 18.30
N PRO A 232 6.66 23.70 17.12
CA PRO A 232 6.94 23.03 15.85
C PRO A 232 8.20 22.15 15.84
N GLU A 233 9.30 22.61 16.43
CA GLU A 233 10.55 21.85 16.51
C GLU A 233 10.40 20.59 17.36
N GLU A 234 9.70 20.67 18.49
CA GLU A 234 9.44 19.53 19.37
C GLU A 234 8.44 18.54 18.73
N ALA A 235 7.43 19.04 18.02
CA ALA A 235 6.49 18.21 17.27
C ALA A 235 7.20 17.40 16.18
N LEU A 236 8.06 18.05 15.40
CA LEU A 236 8.87 17.40 14.38
C LEU A 236 9.83 16.36 14.98
N ALA A 237 10.51 16.69 16.07
CA ALA A 237 11.39 15.75 16.77
C ALA A 237 10.62 14.52 17.30
N SER A 238 9.43 14.74 17.86
CA SER A 238 8.55 13.69 18.36
C SER A 238 8.04 12.77 17.24
N ALA A 239 7.61 13.35 16.11
CA ALA A 239 7.19 12.58 14.93
C ALA A 239 8.33 11.71 14.40
N ARG A 240 9.54 12.24 14.31
CA ARG A 240 10.74 11.50 13.90
C ARG A 240 11.06 10.33 14.81
N LEU A 241 11.02 10.55 16.13
CA LEU A 241 11.28 9.49 17.09
C LEU A 241 10.25 8.36 16.92
N LEU A 242 8.97 8.73 16.78
CA LEU A 242 7.87 7.77 16.57
C LEU A 242 8.05 6.99 15.27
N ALA A 243 8.33 7.66 14.15
CA ALA A 243 8.59 7.00 12.86
C ALA A 243 9.75 5.99 12.96
N ARG A 244 10.87 6.38 13.57
CA ARG A 244 12.03 5.49 13.78
C ARG A 244 11.70 4.28 14.64
N GLN A 245 10.95 4.47 15.72
CA GLN A 245 10.51 3.37 16.57
C GLN A 245 9.65 2.36 15.80
N GLN A 246 8.68 2.85 15.02
CA GLN A 246 7.79 2.01 14.22
C GLN A 246 8.55 1.25 13.12
N LEU A 247 9.42 1.93 12.37
CA LEU A 247 10.22 1.31 11.32
C LEU A 247 11.21 0.27 11.88
N LYS A 248 11.82 0.54 13.04
CA LYS A 248 12.71 -0.42 13.73
C LYS A 248 11.93 -1.64 14.21
N ALA A 249 10.76 -1.45 14.82
CA ALA A 249 9.89 -2.54 15.26
C ALA A 249 9.46 -3.42 14.08
N SER A 250 8.99 -2.79 13.00
CA SER A 250 8.66 -3.49 11.75
C SER A 250 9.82 -4.34 11.22
N ALA A 251 11.01 -3.74 11.11
CA ALA A 251 12.19 -4.44 10.60
C ALA A 251 12.58 -5.64 11.48
N SER A 252 12.43 -5.53 12.81
CA SER A 252 12.70 -6.64 13.74
C SER A 252 11.72 -7.78 13.52
N MET A 253 10.41 -7.49 13.60
CA MET A 253 9.35 -8.51 13.44
C MET A 253 9.40 -9.18 12.07
N ALA A 254 9.67 -8.40 11.00
CA ALA A 254 9.76 -8.93 9.64
C ALA A 254 10.94 -9.90 9.46
N ARG A 255 12.09 -9.67 10.11
CA ARG A 255 13.24 -10.59 10.06
C ARG A 255 13.00 -11.93 10.74
N GLU A 256 12.08 -11.97 11.70
CA GLU A 256 11.71 -13.19 12.42
C GLU A 256 10.72 -14.07 11.66
N LEU A 257 10.17 -13.59 10.52
CA LEU A 257 9.29 -14.38 9.67
C LEU A 257 10.06 -15.55 9.03
N PRO A 258 9.40 -16.70 8.80
CA PRO A 258 10.05 -17.94 8.39
C PRO A 258 10.73 -17.80 7.01
N ALA A 259 11.77 -18.58 6.80
CA ALA A 259 12.52 -18.67 5.53
C ALA A 259 13.03 -17.33 4.98
N GLY A 260 13.05 -16.26 5.79
CA GLY A 260 13.44 -14.91 5.34
C GLY A 260 12.37 -14.21 4.47
N CYS A 261 11.12 -14.68 4.49
CA CYS A 261 10.05 -14.12 3.65
C CYS A 261 9.72 -12.65 3.98
N GLY A 262 10.07 -12.15 5.17
CA GLY A 262 9.93 -10.75 5.56
C GLY A 262 11.10 -9.84 5.19
N GLN A 263 12.19 -10.37 4.58
CA GLN A 263 13.42 -9.61 4.37
C GLN A 263 13.22 -8.34 3.53
N ALA A 264 12.40 -8.40 2.48
CA ALA A 264 12.12 -7.24 1.64
C ALA A 264 11.45 -6.09 2.40
N LEU A 265 10.53 -6.40 3.33
CA LEU A 265 9.91 -5.41 4.21
C LEU A 265 10.91 -4.85 5.22
N ALA A 266 11.74 -5.72 5.83
CA ALA A 266 12.76 -5.31 6.79
C ALA A 266 13.81 -4.37 6.17
N ASP A 267 14.25 -4.65 4.95
CA ASP A 267 15.20 -3.82 4.21
C ASP A 267 14.59 -2.47 3.84
N LEU A 268 13.32 -2.46 3.44
CA LEU A 268 12.60 -1.23 3.14
C LEU A 268 12.44 -0.35 4.39
N ALA A 269 12.01 -0.92 5.51
CA ALA A 269 11.89 -0.22 6.78
C ALA A 269 13.24 0.37 7.23
N SER A 270 14.32 -0.40 7.09
CA SER A 270 15.67 0.05 7.42
C SER A 270 16.12 1.20 6.51
N ARG A 271 15.84 1.15 5.20
CA ARG A 271 16.18 2.23 4.25
C ARG A 271 15.46 3.53 4.57
N ILE A 272 14.16 3.47 4.91
CA ILE A 272 13.40 4.67 5.27
C ILE A 272 13.87 5.23 6.60
N GLY A 273 14.14 4.37 7.59
CA GLY A 273 14.73 4.78 8.86
C GLY A 273 16.08 5.50 8.70
N ASN A 274 16.91 5.05 7.76
CA ASN A 274 18.18 5.72 7.45
C ASN A 274 17.97 7.08 6.76
N ARG A 275 16.97 7.21 5.87
CA ARG A 275 16.64 8.50 5.25
C ARG A 275 16.19 9.54 6.28
N LEU A 276 15.43 9.12 7.29
CA LEU A 276 15.06 9.99 8.42
C LEU A 276 16.28 10.53 9.18
N ASN A 277 17.40 9.84 9.19
CA ASN A 277 18.63 10.34 9.81
C ASN A 277 19.30 11.41 8.93
N VAL A 278 19.39 11.16 7.62
CA VAL A 278 20.10 12.05 6.69
C VAL A 278 19.38 13.38 6.46
N LEU A 279 18.05 13.38 6.43
CA LEU A 279 17.25 14.58 6.18
C LEU A 279 17.48 15.68 7.24
N PHE A 280 18.19 15.40 8.33
CA PHE A 280 18.22 16.27 9.50
C PHE A 280 19.57 16.28 10.25
N ASP A 281 20.59 15.62 9.71
CA ASP A 281 21.98 15.71 10.17
C ASP A 281 22.74 16.87 9.47
N GLU A 282 22.01 17.75 8.73
CA GLU A 282 22.45 19.06 8.24
C GLU A 282 21.85 20.20 9.08
#